data_cfc92bb30a4689205a3fd16bfeadb2cc
#
_entry.id   cfc92bb30a4689205a3fd16bfeadb2cc
#
_cell.length_a   1.000
_cell.length_b   1.000
_cell.length_c   1.000
_cell.angle_alpha   90.00
_cell.angle_beta   90.00
_cell.angle_gamma   90.00
#
_symmetry.space_group_name_H-M   'P 1'
#
loop_
_entity.id
_entity.type
_entity.pdbx_description
1 polymer ?
#
loop_
_entity_poly.entity_id
_entity_poly.type
_entity_poly.pdbx_seq_one_letter_code
_entity_poly.pdbx_strand_id
1 'polypeptide(L)'
;MGHTTLGVLPRTRYWKDVAELLAGPAASHEVFAASARAAEKDLLRAANDPVFIEAVRLLLAIPAAARAPDFGDALRAQEMAVPHGPELLDIVTATSRRLDQVRTTHGGNTDLGELASRALSATLTTAIGDALPGLFAATPEDVQAAARNLSWNKSVAEYARSFFGSLAAGSLSYWLDRTLDREIGNGRRFENVSARQAFQSELDHFAWESTRIIREFSGGWYGKTLHRDGGFSSIEAARFGHVALKKIVDDLRTRQVHRA
;
A
#
# COMPACT_ATOMS: atom_id res chain seq x y z
N MET A 1 -22.75 11.71 7.70
CA MET A 1 -22.88 12.92 6.86
C MET A 1 -22.55 12.53 5.43
N GLY A 2 -23.46 12.85 4.50
CA GLY A 2 -23.52 12.27 3.19
C GLY A 2 -22.31 12.56 2.30
N HIS A 3 -21.88 11.53 1.60
CA HIS A 3 -20.88 11.55 0.56
C HIS A 3 -21.41 12.24 -0.72
N THR A 4 -21.54 13.55 -0.69
CA THR A 4 -21.98 14.35 -1.86
C THR A 4 -20.89 14.62 -2.89
N THR A 5 -19.69 14.03 -2.72
CA THR A 5 -18.54 14.24 -3.62
C THR A 5 -18.12 13.01 -4.42
N LEU A 6 -18.89 11.93 -4.40
CA LEU A 6 -18.70 10.78 -5.27
C LEU A 6 -18.81 11.22 -6.74
N GLY A 7 -17.72 11.14 -7.49
CA GLY A 7 -17.69 11.42 -8.92
C GLY A 7 -17.08 12.77 -9.32
N VAL A 8 -16.39 13.49 -8.42
CA VAL A 8 -15.72 14.75 -8.78
C VAL A 8 -14.26 14.69 -8.32
N LEU A 9 -13.33 14.92 -9.25
CA LEU A 9 -11.93 15.14 -8.92
C LEU A 9 -11.76 16.40 -8.05
N PRO A 10 -10.74 16.44 -7.16
CA PRO A 10 -10.47 17.65 -6.40
C PRO A 10 -10.30 18.88 -7.30
N ARG A 11 -10.83 20.04 -6.89
CA ARG A 11 -10.82 21.28 -7.69
C ARG A 11 -9.46 21.99 -7.75
N THR A 12 -8.35 21.28 -7.58
CA THR A 12 -7.01 21.87 -7.74
C THR A 12 -6.65 21.98 -9.23
N ARG A 13 -5.70 22.86 -9.57
CA ARG A 13 -5.20 23.01 -10.94
C ARG A 13 -4.73 21.69 -11.51
N TYR A 14 -3.94 20.93 -10.76
CA TYR A 14 -3.39 19.66 -11.23
C TYR A 14 -4.47 18.60 -11.54
N TRP A 15 -5.55 18.54 -10.73
CA TRP A 15 -6.67 17.62 -11.04
C TRP A 15 -7.53 18.10 -12.20
N LYS A 16 -7.57 19.42 -12.50
CA LYS A 16 -8.18 19.91 -13.73
C LYS A 16 -7.39 19.47 -14.95
N ASP A 17 -6.04 19.56 -14.90
CA ASP A 17 -5.18 19.08 -15.97
C ASP A 17 -5.39 17.57 -16.23
N VAL A 18 -5.56 16.76 -15.18
CA VAL A 18 -5.91 15.32 -15.31
C VAL A 18 -7.25 15.13 -16.01
N ALA A 19 -8.28 15.90 -15.63
CA ALA A 19 -9.60 15.81 -16.24
C ALA A 19 -9.56 16.19 -17.75
N GLU A 20 -8.81 17.21 -18.13
CA GLU A 20 -8.62 17.63 -19.52
C GLU A 20 -7.90 16.55 -20.34
N LEU A 21 -6.85 15.93 -19.78
CA LEU A 21 -6.14 14.82 -20.42
C LEU A 21 -7.03 13.57 -20.57
N LEU A 22 -7.89 13.29 -19.58
CA LEU A 22 -8.85 12.18 -19.66
C LEU A 22 -9.90 12.40 -20.75
N ALA A 23 -10.39 13.63 -20.91
CA ALA A 23 -11.39 13.97 -21.92
C ALA A 23 -10.79 14.10 -23.34
N GLY A 24 -9.48 14.24 -23.46
CA GLY A 24 -8.75 14.42 -24.70
C GLY A 24 -8.12 13.14 -25.26
N PRO A 25 -7.39 13.25 -26.38
CA PRO A 25 -6.70 12.13 -27.02
C PRO A 25 -5.36 11.77 -26.37
N ALA A 26 -5.07 12.25 -25.15
CA ALA A 26 -3.81 12.03 -24.47
C ALA A 26 -3.53 10.53 -24.26
N ALA A 27 -2.27 10.12 -24.36
CA ALA A 27 -1.88 8.73 -24.07
C ALA A 27 -2.06 8.39 -22.58
N SER A 28 -2.27 7.11 -22.25
CA SER A 28 -2.47 6.66 -20.86
C SER A 28 -1.36 7.13 -19.92
N HIS A 29 -0.10 7.06 -20.36
CA HIS A 29 1.05 7.45 -19.54
C HIS A 29 1.07 8.96 -19.19
N GLU A 30 0.52 9.83 -20.06
CA GLU A 30 0.41 11.27 -19.76
C GLU A 30 -0.62 11.52 -18.66
N VAL A 31 -1.75 10.79 -18.70
CA VAL A 31 -2.75 10.82 -17.63
C VAL A 31 -2.16 10.32 -16.30
N PHE A 32 -1.41 9.22 -16.33
CA PHE A 32 -0.78 8.67 -15.12
C PHE A 32 0.23 9.64 -14.51
N ALA A 33 1.06 10.25 -15.35
CA ALA A 33 2.03 11.25 -14.92
C ALA A 33 1.36 12.50 -14.31
N ALA A 34 0.30 12.99 -14.93
CA ALA A 34 -0.47 14.11 -14.40
C ALA A 34 -1.16 13.74 -13.07
N SER A 35 -1.73 12.52 -12.98
CA SER A 35 -2.37 12.01 -11.76
C SER A 35 -1.38 11.87 -10.61
N ALA A 36 -0.18 11.37 -10.88
CA ALA A 36 0.89 11.27 -9.89
C ALA A 36 1.29 12.65 -9.35
N ARG A 37 1.42 13.66 -10.24
CA ARG A 37 1.68 15.05 -9.85
C ARG A 37 0.54 15.64 -9.02
N ALA A 38 -0.70 15.35 -9.38
CA ALA A 38 -1.86 15.82 -8.65
C ALA A 38 -1.97 15.19 -7.24
N ALA A 39 -1.63 13.92 -7.11
CA ALA A 39 -1.67 13.16 -5.85
C ALA A 39 -0.45 13.40 -4.94
N GLU A 40 0.64 13.97 -5.45
CA GLU A 40 1.92 14.11 -4.75
C GLU A 40 1.79 14.70 -3.35
N LYS A 41 1.10 15.85 -3.23
CA LYS A 41 0.94 16.56 -1.96
C LYS A 41 0.19 15.71 -0.94
N ASP A 42 -0.80 14.97 -1.39
CA ASP A 42 -1.62 14.12 -0.54
C ASP A 42 -0.82 12.89 -0.10
N LEU A 43 -0.04 12.27 -0.99
CA LEU A 43 0.88 11.18 -0.65
C LEU A 43 1.94 11.60 0.38
N LEU A 44 2.54 12.79 0.25
CA LEU A 44 3.53 13.27 1.20
C LEU A 44 2.92 13.65 2.56
N ARG A 45 1.70 14.19 2.59
CA ARG A 45 0.96 14.43 3.84
C ARG A 45 0.61 13.15 4.56
N ALA A 46 0.35 12.14 3.81
CA ALA A 46 0.03 10.81 4.24
C ALA A 46 1.10 10.17 5.13
N ALA A 47 2.36 10.53 4.96
CA ALA A 47 3.45 10.09 5.82
C ALA A 47 3.24 10.39 7.31
N ASN A 48 2.33 11.31 7.64
CA ASN A 48 1.96 11.67 9.01
C ASN A 48 0.62 11.05 9.46
N ASP A 49 -0.02 10.25 8.62
CA ASP A 49 -1.28 9.59 8.97
C ASP A 49 -1.05 8.48 10.00
N PRO A 50 -1.74 8.49 11.17
CA PRO A 50 -1.51 7.49 12.21
C PRO A 50 -1.80 6.05 11.76
N VAL A 51 -2.82 5.84 10.91
CA VAL A 51 -3.19 4.52 10.40
C VAL A 51 -2.15 4.04 9.39
N PHE A 52 -1.64 4.92 8.51
CA PHE A 52 -0.53 4.59 7.62
C PHE A 52 0.73 4.23 8.40
N ILE A 53 1.10 5.02 9.42
CA ILE A 53 2.27 4.75 10.27
C ILE A 53 2.14 3.39 10.94
N GLU A 54 0.97 3.07 11.49
CA GLU A 54 0.72 1.78 12.11
C GLU A 54 0.73 0.63 11.10
N ALA A 55 0.17 0.84 9.90
CA ALA A 55 0.25 -0.17 8.83
C ALA A 55 1.71 -0.47 8.45
N VAL A 56 2.55 0.55 8.34
CA VAL A 56 3.99 0.37 8.10
C VAL A 56 4.68 -0.31 9.28
N ARG A 57 4.31 0.02 10.52
CA ARG A 57 4.84 -0.64 11.71
C ARG A 57 4.52 -2.14 11.70
N LEU A 58 3.26 -2.50 11.45
CA LEU A 58 2.82 -3.90 11.38
C LEU A 58 3.44 -4.65 10.21
N LEU A 59 3.58 -3.99 9.04
CA LEU A 59 4.29 -4.54 7.88
C LEU A 59 5.68 -5.06 8.25
N LEU A 60 6.39 -4.32 9.10
CA LEU A 60 7.76 -4.66 9.51
C LEU A 60 7.78 -5.56 10.76
N ALA A 61 6.86 -5.36 11.70
CA ALA A 61 6.84 -6.07 12.98
C ALA A 61 6.34 -7.52 12.87
N ILE A 62 5.39 -7.83 11.97
CA ILE A 62 4.87 -9.18 11.82
C ILE A 62 5.95 -10.19 11.40
N PRO A 63 6.76 -9.93 10.35
CA PRO A 63 7.88 -10.81 10.01
C PRO A 63 8.93 -10.91 11.14
N ALA A 64 9.18 -9.83 11.88
CA ALA A 64 10.10 -9.85 13.01
C ALA A 64 9.57 -10.71 14.16
N ALA A 65 8.29 -10.58 14.51
CA ALA A 65 7.62 -11.38 15.53
C ALA A 65 7.66 -12.90 15.22
N ALA A 66 7.58 -13.28 13.94
CA ALA A 66 7.66 -14.68 13.51
C ALA A 66 9.03 -15.34 13.77
N ARG A 67 10.05 -14.58 14.13
CA ARG A 67 11.36 -15.09 14.56
C ARG A 67 11.39 -15.55 16.02
N ALA A 68 10.41 -15.15 16.82
CA ALA A 68 10.29 -15.57 18.21
C ALA A 68 9.89 -17.06 18.30
N PRO A 69 10.21 -17.73 19.42
CA PRO A 69 9.77 -19.11 19.67
C PRO A 69 8.24 -19.23 19.69
N ASP A 70 7.54 -18.31 20.34
CA ASP A 70 6.08 -18.22 20.36
C ASP A 70 5.64 -17.01 19.50
N PHE A 71 5.08 -17.31 18.34
CA PHE A 71 4.63 -16.30 17.39
C PHE A 71 3.38 -15.56 17.89
N GLY A 72 2.45 -16.28 18.49
CA GLY A 72 1.23 -15.70 19.03
C GLY A 72 1.51 -14.70 20.15
N ASP A 73 2.41 -15.05 21.10
CA ASP A 73 2.85 -14.15 22.16
C ASP A 73 3.57 -12.91 21.58
N ALA A 74 4.45 -13.11 20.60
CA ALA A 74 5.15 -12.02 19.95
C ALA A 74 4.22 -11.06 19.20
N LEU A 75 3.14 -11.56 18.58
CA LEU A 75 2.12 -10.74 17.94
C LEU A 75 1.25 -10.00 18.98
N ARG A 76 0.90 -10.65 20.11
CA ARG A 76 0.18 -9.98 21.21
C ARG A 76 0.99 -8.84 21.82
N ALA A 77 2.32 -9.00 21.91
CA ALA A 77 3.21 -7.91 22.31
C ALA A 77 3.23 -6.73 21.30
N GLN A 78 2.77 -6.94 20.05
CA GLN A 78 2.53 -5.90 19.06
C GLN A 78 1.09 -5.35 19.10
N GLU A 79 0.35 -5.61 20.18
CA GLU A 79 -1.05 -5.21 20.37
C GLU A 79 -2.02 -5.83 19.33
N MET A 80 -1.67 -7.01 18.83
CA MET A 80 -2.51 -7.80 17.92
C MET A 80 -3.21 -8.92 18.72
N ALA A 81 -4.53 -8.91 18.77
CA ALA A 81 -5.31 -9.92 19.48
C ALA A 81 -5.42 -11.21 18.64
N VAL A 82 -4.48 -12.12 18.84
CA VAL A 82 -4.41 -13.43 18.17
C VAL A 82 -4.37 -14.59 19.15
N PRO A 83 -4.79 -15.83 18.76
CA PRO A 83 -4.61 -17.04 19.56
C PRO A 83 -3.12 -17.42 19.70
N HIS A 84 -2.81 -18.47 20.49
CA HIS A 84 -1.43 -18.96 20.67
C HIS A 84 -0.82 -19.47 19.35
N GLY A 85 -1.56 -20.26 18.58
CA GLY A 85 -1.19 -20.69 17.23
C GLY A 85 -2.02 -19.97 16.18
N PRO A 86 -1.64 -18.76 15.76
CA PRO A 86 -2.45 -17.98 14.84
C PRO A 86 -2.38 -18.54 13.40
N GLU A 87 -3.53 -18.67 12.78
CA GLU A 87 -3.67 -18.90 11.36
C GLU A 87 -3.56 -17.58 10.56
N LEU A 88 -3.43 -17.67 9.24
CA LEU A 88 -3.34 -16.49 8.37
C LEU A 88 -4.53 -15.53 8.58
N LEU A 89 -5.74 -16.07 8.67
CA LEU A 89 -6.95 -15.27 8.85
C LEU A 89 -6.96 -14.54 10.21
N ASP A 90 -6.42 -15.16 11.27
CA ASP A 90 -6.29 -14.53 12.58
C ASP A 90 -5.36 -13.30 12.50
N ILE A 91 -4.22 -13.44 11.82
CA ILE A 91 -3.24 -12.36 11.63
C ILE A 91 -3.85 -11.21 10.84
N VAL A 92 -4.51 -11.50 9.71
CA VAL A 92 -5.15 -10.47 8.86
C VAL A 92 -6.28 -9.76 9.62
N THR A 93 -7.10 -10.53 10.35
CA THR A 93 -8.19 -9.97 11.17
C THR A 93 -7.66 -9.10 12.32
N ALA A 94 -6.65 -9.57 13.03
CA ALA A 94 -6.04 -8.83 14.13
C ALA A 94 -5.35 -7.55 13.63
N THR A 95 -4.72 -7.61 12.45
CA THR A 95 -4.15 -6.44 11.77
C THR A 95 -5.22 -5.41 11.48
N SER A 96 -6.33 -5.81 10.86
CA SER A 96 -7.46 -4.92 10.55
C SER A 96 -8.04 -4.29 11.81
N ARG A 97 -8.27 -5.08 12.85
CA ARG A 97 -8.78 -4.59 14.16
C ARG A 97 -7.82 -3.58 14.80
N ARG A 98 -6.52 -3.83 14.73
CA ARG A 98 -5.52 -2.90 15.27
C ARG A 98 -5.54 -1.57 14.53
N LEU A 99 -5.61 -1.58 13.20
CA LEU A 99 -5.72 -0.37 12.39
C LEU A 99 -7.02 0.40 12.67
N ASP A 100 -8.13 -0.30 12.89
CA ASP A 100 -9.41 0.31 13.28
C ASP A 100 -9.35 0.96 14.66
N GLN A 101 -8.64 0.35 15.62
CA GLN A 101 -8.39 0.94 16.94
C GLN A 101 -7.61 2.26 16.81
N VAL A 102 -6.51 2.26 16.03
CA VAL A 102 -5.72 3.46 15.79
C VAL A 102 -6.57 4.55 15.13
N ARG A 103 -7.38 4.20 14.14
CA ARG A 103 -8.33 5.11 13.47
C ARG A 103 -9.28 5.75 14.46
N THR A 104 -9.89 4.95 15.33
CA THR A 104 -10.86 5.43 16.33
C THR A 104 -10.19 6.34 17.36
N THR A 105 -9.00 6.00 17.81
CA THR A 105 -8.26 6.77 18.82
C THR A 105 -7.81 8.14 18.31
N HIS A 106 -7.45 8.25 17.03
CA HIS A 106 -6.94 9.49 16.43
C HIS A 106 -8.00 10.31 15.67
N GLY A 107 -9.26 9.94 15.78
CA GLY A 107 -10.41 10.81 15.44
C GLY A 107 -10.72 10.96 13.96
N GLY A 108 -10.37 10.01 13.09
CA GLY A 108 -10.81 10.15 11.72
C GLY A 108 -10.46 9.03 10.73
N ASN A 109 -11.34 8.85 9.76
CA ASN A 109 -11.06 8.13 8.52
C ASN A 109 -10.34 9.07 7.57
N THR A 110 -9.13 8.74 7.20
CA THR A 110 -8.45 9.33 6.05
C THR A 110 -8.50 8.35 4.89
N ASP A 111 -8.63 8.87 3.68
CA ASP A 111 -8.63 8.03 2.46
C ASP A 111 -7.35 7.20 2.37
N LEU A 112 -6.23 7.75 2.82
CA LEU A 112 -4.96 7.04 2.79
C LEU A 112 -4.83 5.99 3.89
N GLY A 113 -5.31 6.25 5.10
CA GLY A 113 -5.37 5.24 6.15
C GLY A 113 -6.17 4.02 5.70
N GLU A 114 -7.27 4.23 4.99
CA GLU A 114 -8.06 3.16 4.38
C GLU A 114 -7.28 2.40 3.30
N LEU A 115 -6.62 3.12 2.40
CA LEU A 115 -5.78 2.52 1.35
C LEU A 115 -4.60 1.74 1.94
N ALA A 116 -3.95 2.25 2.98
CA ALA A 116 -2.87 1.57 3.68
C ALA A 116 -3.36 0.29 4.38
N SER A 117 -4.55 0.32 4.99
CA SER A 117 -5.16 -0.86 5.61
C SER A 117 -5.43 -1.95 4.57
N ARG A 118 -6.00 -1.60 3.42
CA ARG A 118 -6.27 -2.53 2.32
C ARG A 118 -4.97 -3.08 1.73
N ALA A 119 -3.98 -2.21 1.50
CA ALA A 119 -2.69 -2.61 0.95
C ALA A 119 -1.98 -3.60 1.90
N LEU A 120 -2.00 -3.36 3.21
CA LEU A 120 -1.39 -4.27 4.19
C LEU A 120 -2.11 -5.62 4.23
N SER A 121 -3.45 -5.62 4.29
CA SER A 121 -4.24 -6.87 4.31
C SER A 121 -3.99 -7.70 3.05
N ALA A 122 -4.01 -7.09 1.87
CA ALA A 122 -3.73 -7.76 0.61
C ALA A 122 -2.30 -8.31 0.57
N THR A 123 -1.31 -7.50 1.00
CA THR A 123 0.10 -7.89 1.01
C THR A 123 0.36 -9.06 1.97
N LEU A 124 -0.22 -9.05 3.16
CA LEU A 124 -0.13 -10.17 4.12
C LEU A 124 -0.75 -11.44 3.56
N THR A 125 -1.97 -11.33 3.02
CA THR A 125 -2.69 -12.47 2.45
C THR A 125 -1.91 -13.11 1.32
N THR A 126 -1.39 -12.31 0.40
CA THR A 126 -0.60 -12.84 -0.74
C THR A 126 0.74 -13.38 -0.27
N ALA A 127 1.53 -12.60 0.48
CA ALA A 127 2.91 -12.99 0.80
C ALA A 127 3.01 -14.20 1.74
N ILE A 128 2.07 -14.37 2.66
CA ILE A 128 2.02 -15.55 3.53
C ILE A 128 1.24 -16.67 2.81
N GLY A 129 0.07 -16.35 2.23
CA GLY A 129 -0.81 -17.33 1.61
C GLY A 129 -0.17 -18.11 0.46
N ASP A 130 0.58 -17.42 -0.42
CA ASP A 130 1.29 -18.06 -1.55
C ASP A 130 2.42 -19.00 -1.09
N ALA A 131 2.90 -18.86 0.14
CA ALA A 131 3.93 -19.71 0.74
C ALA A 131 3.35 -20.92 1.48
N LEU A 132 2.02 -21.00 1.66
CA LEU A 132 1.37 -22.11 2.36
C LEU A 132 1.11 -23.30 1.44
N PRO A 133 1.15 -24.55 1.97
CA PRO A 133 0.88 -25.76 1.18
C PRO A 133 -0.57 -25.84 0.68
N GLY A 134 -1.47 -25.03 1.21
CA GLY A 134 -2.88 -24.90 0.86
C GLY A 134 -3.64 -24.23 1.97
N LEU A 135 -4.66 -23.44 1.63
CA LEU A 135 -5.36 -22.59 2.59
C LEU A 135 -6.00 -23.36 3.75
N PHE A 136 -6.49 -24.57 3.49
CA PHE A 136 -7.18 -25.43 4.48
C PHE A 136 -6.28 -26.52 5.07
N ALA A 137 -5.06 -26.68 4.58
CA ALA A 137 -4.11 -27.68 5.06
C ALA A 137 -2.95 -27.06 5.84
N ALA A 138 -2.88 -25.73 5.90
CA ALA A 138 -1.82 -25.01 6.58
C ALA A 138 -1.98 -25.08 8.10
N THR A 139 -0.89 -25.38 8.79
CA THR A 139 -0.82 -25.35 10.25
C THR A 139 -0.35 -23.97 10.72
N PRO A 140 -0.53 -23.59 12.01
CA PRO A 140 0.04 -22.39 12.57
C PRO A 140 1.57 -22.30 12.43
N GLU A 141 2.25 -23.45 12.45
CA GLU A 141 3.70 -23.55 12.25
C GLU A 141 4.09 -23.20 10.80
N ASP A 142 3.29 -23.61 9.82
CA ASP A 142 3.48 -23.22 8.41
C ASP A 142 3.31 -21.72 8.22
N VAL A 143 2.30 -21.14 8.88
CA VAL A 143 2.04 -19.69 8.86
C VAL A 143 3.19 -18.92 9.50
N GLN A 144 3.67 -19.39 10.66
CA GLN A 144 4.86 -18.80 11.32
C GLN A 144 6.10 -18.91 10.43
N ALA A 145 6.34 -20.06 9.80
CA ALA A 145 7.48 -20.27 8.91
C ALA A 145 7.41 -19.35 7.68
N ALA A 146 6.25 -19.23 7.06
CA ALA A 146 6.00 -18.31 5.94
C ALA A 146 6.27 -16.85 6.34
N ALA A 147 5.70 -16.40 7.47
CA ALA A 147 5.93 -15.05 8.00
C ALA A 147 7.40 -14.82 8.35
N ARG A 148 8.09 -15.81 8.95
CA ARG A 148 9.53 -15.75 9.26
C ARG A 148 10.38 -15.59 8.01
N ASN A 149 10.03 -16.25 6.91
CA ASN A 149 10.73 -16.12 5.64
C ASN A 149 10.68 -14.71 5.08
N LEU A 150 9.64 -13.93 5.38
CA LEU A 150 9.56 -12.52 5.02
C LEU A 150 10.56 -11.64 5.80
N SER A 151 11.11 -12.10 6.93
CA SER A 151 12.06 -11.35 7.75
C SER A 151 13.50 -11.31 7.18
N TRP A 152 13.80 -12.03 6.10
CA TRP A 152 15.10 -11.98 5.45
C TRP A 152 15.23 -10.76 4.55
N ASN A 153 16.42 -10.17 4.50
CA ASN A 153 16.66 -8.89 3.80
C ASN A 153 16.06 -8.82 2.38
N LYS A 154 16.21 -9.89 1.59
CA LYS A 154 15.68 -9.93 0.23
C LYS A 154 14.15 -10.06 0.21
N SER A 155 13.60 -10.91 1.07
CA SER A 155 12.16 -11.16 1.15
C SER A 155 11.41 -9.95 1.69
N VAL A 156 11.91 -9.31 2.76
CA VAL A 156 11.29 -8.10 3.33
C VAL A 156 11.32 -6.93 2.34
N ALA A 157 12.33 -6.86 1.49
CA ALA A 157 12.42 -5.83 0.46
C ALA A 157 11.30 -5.99 -0.61
N GLU A 158 11.04 -7.21 -1.07
CA GLU A 158 9.92 -7.50 -1.99
C GLU A 158 8.57 -7.32 -1.30
N TYR A 159 8.46 -7.78 -0.06
CA TYR A 159 7.26 -7.62 0.76
C TYR A 159 6.89 -6.15 0.98
N ALA A 160 7.87 -5.33 1.35
CA ALA A 160 7.67 -3.88 1.47
C ALA A 160 7.31 -3.26 0.11
N ARG A 161 7.97 -3.68 -0.98
CA ARG A 161 7.64 -3.22 -2.33
C ARG A 161 6.19 -3.54 -2.69
N SER A 162 5.71 -4.75 -2.37
CA SER A 162 4.31 -5.14 -2.63
C SER A 162 3.31 -4.23 -1.91
N PHE A 163 3.56 -3.93 -0.63
CA PHE A 163 2.74 -2.99 0.13
C PHE A 163 2.71 -1.59 -0.50
N PHE A 164 3.87 -1.01 -0.75
CA PHE A 164 3.96 0.33 -1.32
C PHE A 164 3.47 0.40 -2.77
N GLY A 165 3.60 -0.67 -3.54
CA GLY A 165 3.04 -0.81 -4.88
C GLY A 165 1.51 -0.78 -4.87
N SER A 166 0.91 -1.58 -4.00
CA SER A 166 -0.56 -1.59 -3.79
C SER A 166 -1.07 -0.25 -3.28
N LEU A 167 -0.33 0.39 -2.36
CA LEU A 167 -0.69 1.71 -1.84
C LEU A 167 -0.62 2.79 -2.92
N ALA A 168 0.44 2.81 -3.72
CA ALA A 168 0.62 3.78 -4.80
C ALA A 168 -0.45 3.59 -5.89
N ALA A 169 -0.68 2.36 -6.34
CA ALA A 169 -1.74 2.04 -7.30
C ALA A 169 -3.12 2.45 -6.76
N GLY A 170 -3.44 2.06 -5.53
CA GLY A 170 -4.69 2.42 -4.87
C GLY A 170 -4.87 3.94 -4.74
N SER A 171 -3.80 4.69 -4.44
CA SER A 171 -3.87 6.15 -4.32
C SER A 171 -4.14 6.85 -5.65
N LEU A 172 -3.55 6.37 -6.75
CA LEU A 172 -3.81 6.91 -8.08
C LEU A 172 -5.20 6.51 -8.56
N SER A 173 -5.60 5.24 -8.40
CA SER A 173 -6.93 4.73 -8.78
C SER A 173 -8.04 5.42 -8.03
N TYR A 174 -7.88 5.68 -6.74
CA TYR A 174 -8.91 6.26 -5.87
C TYR A 174 -9.50 7.57 -6.42
N TRP A 175 -8.67 8.41 -7.01
CA TRP A 175 -9.13 9.66 -7.61
C TRP A 175 -9.64 9.48 -9.02
N LEU A 176 -8.98 8.63 -9.81
CA LEU A 176 -9.34 8.37 -11.20
C LEU A 176 -10.68 7.64 -11.32
N ASP A 177 -10.93 6.63 -10.49
CA ASP A 177 -12.17 5.83 -10.51
C ASP A 177 -13.44 6.66 -10.36
N ARG A 178 -13.34 7.84 -9.75
CA ARG A 178 -14.46 8.77 -9.63
C ARG A 178 -14.92 9.38 -10.96
N THR A 179 -14.09 9.30 -11.99
CA THR A 179 -14.35 9.91 -13.30
C THR A 179 -14.33 8.92 -14.45
N LEU A 180 -13.58 7.81 -14.33
CA LEU A 180 -13.37 6.86 -15.42
C LEU A 180 -14.66 6.25 -15.97
N ASP A 181 -15.65 5.99 -15.14
CA ASP A 181 -16.92 5.40 -15.57
C ASP A 181 -17.72 6.31 -16.50
N ARG A 182 -17.49 7.62 -16.43
CA ARG A 182 -18.11 8.61 -17.33
C ARG A 182 -17.44 8.66 -18.70
N GLU A 183 -16.25 8.10 -18.79
CA GLU A 183 -15.45 8.09 -20.02
C GLU A 183 -15.60 6.76 -20.79
N ILE A 184 -16.67 5.98 -20.51
CA ILE A 184 -17.01 4.76 -21.24
C ILE A 184 -18.16 5.03 -22.20
N GLY A 185 -18.04 4.59 -23.45
CA GLY A 185 -19.09 4.68 -24.49
C GLY A 185 -18.60 5.25 -25.82
N ASN A 186 -19.50 5.32 -26.80
CA ASN A 186 -19.18 5.82 -28.14
C ASN A 186 -18.66 7.27 -28.09
N GLY A 187 -17.49 7.49 -28.70
CA GLY A 187 -16.85 8.81 -28.75
C GLY A 187 -16.23 9.23 -27.41
N ARG A 188 -16.18 8.34 -26.43
CA ARG A 188 -15.48 8.54 -25.18
C ARG A 188 -14.09 7.89 -25.22
N ARG A 189 -13.30 8.13 -24.17
CA ARG A 189 -11.94 7.59 -24.04
C ARG A 189 -11.91 6.05 -24.11
N PHE A 190 -12.87 5.39 -23.51
CA PHE A 190 -12.99 3.93 -23.48
C PHE A 190 -14.21 3.48 -24.25
N GLU A 191 -14.02 2.73 -25.33
CA GLU A 191 -15.14 2.17 -26.11
C GLU A 191 -16.04 1.25 -25.26
N ASN A 192 -15.43 0.55 -24.29
CA ASN A 192 -16.10 -0.44 -23.46
C ASN A 192 -15.36 -0.66 -22.12
N VAL A 193 -15.95 -1.51 -21.26
CA VAL A 193 -15.41 -1.85 -19.94
C VAL A 193 -14.02 -2.53 -20.04
N SER A 194 -13.77 -3.34 -21.07
CA SER A 194 -12.48 -4.01 -21.27
C SER A 194 -11.35 -3.00 -21.54
N ALA A 195 -11.63 -1.96 -22.32
CA ALA A 195 -10.68 -0.86 -22.56
C ALA A 195 -10.37 -0.09 -21.27
N ARG A 196 -11.39 0.16 -20.42
CA ARG A 196 -11.19 0.74 -19.08
C ARG A 196 -10.34 -0.17 -18.18
N GLN A 197 -10.58 -1.49 -18.20
CA GLN A 197 -9.79 -2.46 -17.42
C GLN A 197 -8.33 -2.51 -17.88
N ALA A 198 -8.08 -2.45 -19.20
CA ALA A 198 -6.72 -2.36 -19.74
C ALA A 198 -6.00 -1.10 -19.23
N PHE A 199 -6.67 0.05 -19.25
CA PHE A 199 -6.12 1.29 -18.68
C PHE A 199 -5.81 1.17 -17.20
N GLN A 200 -6.68 0.49 -16.41
CA GLN A 200 -6.42 0.24 -14.99
C GLN A 200 -5.18 -0.63 -14.79
N SER A 201 -5.03 -1.69 -15.58
CA SER A 201 -3.85 -2.58 -15.53
C SER A 201 -2.55 -1.83 -15.88
N GLU A 202 -2.60 -0.91 -16.85
CA GLU A 202 -1.46 -0.03 -17.18
C GLU A 202 -1.13 0.92 -16.01
N LEU A 203 -2.14 1.48 -15.34
CA LEU A 203 -1.95 2.32 -14.15
C LEU A 203 -1.29 1.55 -13.00
N ASP A 204 -1.78 0.34 -12.73
CA ASP A 204 -1.22 -0.52 -11.70
C ASP A 204 0.25 -0.87 -12.00
N HIS A 205 0.56 -1.16 -13.26
CA HIS A 205 1.94 -1.39 -13.70
C HIS A 205 2.81 -0.14 -13.56
N PHE A 206 2.31 1.02 -13.93
CA PHE A 206 3.01 2.30 -13.76
C PHE A 206 3.33 2.59 -12.29
N ALA A 207 2.35 2.39 -11.40
CA ALA A 207 2.53 2.54 -9.96
C ALA A 207 3.54 1.52 -9.40
N TRP A 208 3.43 0.25 -9.83
CA TRP A 208 4.35 -0.81 -9.43
C TRP A 208 5.80 -0.51 -9.81
N GLU A 209 6.03 -0.01 -11.01
CA GLU A 209 7.37 0.34 -11.46
C GLU A 209 8.00 1.48 -10.65
N SER A 210 7.19 2.42 -10.15
CA SER A 210 7.68 3.53 -9.30
C SER A 210 8.17 3.07 -7.92
N THR A 211 7.85 1.84 -7.52
CA THR A 211 8.26 1.28 -6.22
C THR A 211 9.53 0.45 -6.26
N ARG A 212 10.24 0.36 -7.40
CA ARG A 212 11.51 -0.38 -7.50
C ARG A 212 12.53 0.07 -6.46
N ILE A 213 12.60 1.36 -6.22
CA ILE A 213 13.51 1.97 -5.24
C ILE A 213 13.29 1.44 -3.80
N ILE A 214 12.07 1.01 -3.46
CA ILE A 214 11.76 0.44 -2.13
C ILE A 214 12.59 -0.82 -1.89
N ARG A 215 12.75 -1.66 -2.90
CA ARG A 215 13.52 -2.90 -2.81
C ARG A 215 15.00 -2.65 -2.51
N GLU A 216 15.56 -1.54 -2.98
CA GLU A 216 16.98 -1.26 -2.85
C GLU A 216 17.41 -0.93 -1.41
N PHE A 217 16.54 -0.27 -0.63
CA PHE A 217 16.93 0.15 0.72
C PHE A 217 16.24 -0.60 1.86
N SER A 218 15.06 -1.20 1.62
CA SER A 218 14.22 -1.77 2.68
C SER A 218 14.90 -2.88 3.46
N GLY A 219 15.56 -3.82 2.77
CA GLY A 219 16.22 -4.95 3.44
C GLY A 219 17.35 -4.50 4.37
N GLY A 220 18.19 -3.60 3.91
CA GLY A 220 19.29 -3.06 4.70
C GLY A 220 18.79 -2.22 5.88
N TRP A 221 17.77 -1.42 5.69
CA TRP A 221 17.16 -0.62 6.74
C TRP A 221 16.49 -1.52 7.79
N TYR A 222 15.70 -2.51 7.36
CA TYR A 222 15.05 -3.49 8.23
C TYR A 222 16.04 -4.21 9.12
N GLY A 223 17.09 -4.80 8.53
CA GLY A 223 18.10 -5.54 9.30
C GLY A 223 18.84 -4.67 10.31
N LYS A 224 19.22 -3.45 9.94
CA LYS A 224 19.88 -2.50 10.85
C LYS A 224 18.97 -2.08 12.02
N THR A 225 17.70 -1.76 11.74
CA THR A 225 16.77 -1.34 12.78
C THR A 225 16.45 -2.49 13.73
N LEU A 226 16.17 -3.68 13.20
CA LEU A 226 15.91 -4.86 14.03
C LEU A 226 17.12 -5.23 14.92
N HIS A 227 18.34 -5.13 14.40
CA HIS A 227 19.55 -5.41 15.16
C HIS A 227 19.81 -4.36 16.26
N ARG A 228 19.60 -3.08 15.97
CA ARG A 228 19.85 -1.97 16.89
C ARG A 228 18.79 -1.87 17.99
N ASP A 229 17.51 -1.97 17.62
CA ASP A 229 16.36 -1.60 18.46
C ASP A 229 15.54 -2.81 18.91
N GLY A 230 15.81 -4.01 18.39
CA GLY A 230 15.08 -5.23 18.70
C GLY A 230 13.65 -5.29 18.12
N GLY A 231 13.20 -4.26 17.42
CA GLY A 231 11.85 -4.18 16.87
C GLY A 231 11.59 -2.86 16.13
N PHE A 232 10.32 -2.58 15.86
CA PHE A 232 9.89 -1.41 15.09
C PHE A 232 8.90 -0.56 15.88
N SER A 233 9.34 0.60 16.34
CA SER A 233 8.49 1.62 16.95
C SER A 233 7.68 2.40 15.89
N SER A 234 6.65 3.12 16.33
CA SER A 234 5.91 4.04 15.46
C SER A 234 6.81 5.14 14.88
N ILE A 235 7.85 5.57 15.60
CA ILE A 235 8.82 6.56 15.11
C ILE A 235 9.63 5.99 13.95
N GLU A 236 10.14 4.77 14.08
CA GLU A 236 10.90 4.11 13.01
C GLU A 236 10.01 3.80 11.81
N ALA A 237 8.78 3.38 12.03
CA ALA A 237 7.80 3.16 10.97
C ALA A 237 7.46 4.46 10.22
N ALA A 238 7.26 5.58 10.95
CA ALA A 238 7.02 6.88 10.35
C ALA A 238 8.21 7.33 9.48
N ARG A 239 9.45 7.18 9.97
CA ARG A 239 10.67 7.48 9.21
C ARG A 239 10.79 6.64 7.94
N PHE A 240 10.58 5.34 8.06
CA PHE A 240 10.60 4.42 6.91
C PHE A 240 9.53 4.78 5.89
N GLY A 241 8.29 4.93 6.34
CA GLY A 241 7.15 5.30 5.49
C GLY A 241 7.35 6.63 4.77
N HIS A 242 7.85 7.66 5.48
CA HIS A 242 8.15 8.96 4.89
C HIS A 242 9.22 8.86 3.79
N VAL A 243 10.33 8.18 4.05
CA VAL A 243 11.40 7.98 3.06
C VAL A 243 10.88 7.21 1.87
N ALA A 244 10.08 6.16 2.09
CA ALA A 244 9.49 5.35 1.04
C ALA A 244 8.58 6.18 0.13
N LEU A 245 7.62 6.91 0.70
CA LEU A 245 6.71 7.75 -0.08
C LEU A 245 7.44 8.86 -0.84
N LYS A 246 8.43 9.51 -0.21
CA LYS A 246 9.25 10.51 -0.89
C LYS A 246 9.96 9.94 -2.12
N LYS A 247 10.59 8.77 -1.98
CA LYS A 247 11.29 8.12 -3.09
C LYS A 247 10.35 7.70 -4.22
N ILE A 248 9.14 7.21 -3.89
CA ILE A 248 8.11 6.87 -4.88
C ILE A 248 7.69 8.11 -5.65
N VAL A 249 7.41 9.22 -4.94
CA VAL A 249 7.03 10.50 -5.56
C VAL A 249 8.14 11.02 -6.47
N ASP A 250 9.40 10.95 -6.04
CA ASP A 250 10.55 11.37 -6.84
C ASP A 250 10.70 10.50 -8.11
N ASP A 251 10.49 9.18 -8.01
CA ASP A 251 10.51 8.28 -9.18
C ASP A 251 9.34 8.56 -10.14
N LEU A 252 8.15 8.75 -9.61
CA LEU A 252 6.97 9.14 -10.40
C LEU A 252 7.22 10.44 -11.19
N ARG A 253 7.89 11.43 -10.61
CA ARG A 253 8.29 12.67 -11.29
C ARG A 253 9.32 12.42 -12.38
N THR A 254 10.34 11.63 -12.11
CA THR A 254 11.44 11.36 -13.07
C THR A 254 10.93 10.65 -14.30
N ARG A 255 9.96 9.74 -14.18
CA ARG A 255 9.33 9.03 -15.30
C ARG A 255 8.55 9.95 -16.24
N GLN A 256 8.17 11.13 -15.79
CA GLN A 256 7.54 12.16 -16.62
C GLN A 256 8.53 12.80 -17.60
N VAL A 257 9.79 13.00 -17.16
CA VAL A 257 10.81 13.72 -17.94
C VAL A 257 11.44 12.86 -19.03
N HIS A 258 11.54 11.55 -18.83
CA HIS A 258 12.25 10.63 -19.76
C HIS A 258 11.37 10.09 -20.90
N ARG A 259 10.09 10.43 -20.94
CA ARG A 259 9.13 10.00 -21.97
C ARG A 259 8.49 11.17 -22.74
N ALA A 260 8.86 12.40 -22.41
CA ALA A 260 8.55 13.61 -23.18
C ALA A 260 9.69 13.92 -24.16
#